data_a1450398de9afb84a177f8b3f5333a09
#
_entry.id   a1450398de9afb84a177f8b3f5333a09
#
_cell.length_a   1.000
_cell.length_b   1.000
_cell.length_c   1.000
_cell.angle_alpha   90.00
_cell.angle_beta   90.00
_cell.angle_gamma   90.00
#
_symmetry.space_group_name_H-M   'P 1'
#
loop_
_entity.id
_entity.type
_entity.pdbx_description
1 polymer ?
#
loop_
_entity_poly.entity_id
_entity_poly.type
_entity_poly.pdbx_seq_one_letter_code
_entity_poly.pdbx_strand_id
1 'polypeptide(L)'
;MDWMYLFYFALALLIFFGAKGAGRGNWNEEFTSLKQTKIFQGIAALGIALHHMAQKTCAPWHPSAFTVHGLDFFVPIGYLLVAVFLFCSGMGLYKSLHTKPDYLKGFFRRRILPIIIAFYLSEWIYTAVRLLMGQKMDLTRILWYLSGLHMANPNAWYLVVIPVFYLVFWAAFRFCKREGFAIFWVFVFTLAYTGLCAYIGHQDDWWIQGEWWYNSIILFPVGILFARFEKPVTRFFRKGYWFWLLFSFAGVILLLQQSEWLNNNVWGYYAYGSRMRIPYSLMSAGGQWLVCLFFVAFCFLLMMKVKLGNKALAWLGSVSLEFYLMHGMFVEFFGFNFLDITKSLVYIKKVPLYIPAVLGSSIIAVLLFRWSLKKITGLLTGSKKKHLTESDHERKMRVREQKEKTEKIFRIARSLVFMVLFLTVALIMLFGFGKDNTRTVGGLKVIPPEGFSKTASSTRNVIWKYTQDDKKPGILILDEEIKGDQGQRFTDVEAVLEECFWLRDAELYINPHGIRMVRGYSIEFSDCPERRYYVETDGAVFLLCMIEDDRYYDPADCEEAMKQTADSIRR
;
A
#
# COMPACT_ATOMS: atom_id res chain seq x y z
N MET A 1 -17.52 14.18 -20.31
CA MET A 1 -16.57 14.67 -19.30
C MET A 1 -15.91 13.44 -18.72
N ASP A 2 -14.60 13.35 -18.82
CA ASP A 2 -13.87 12.20 -18.30
C ASP A 2 -14.12 12.08 -16.79
N TRP A 3 -14.45 10.89 -16.30
CA TRP A 3 -14.74 10.62 -14.89
C TRP A 3 -13.62 11.10 -13.95
N MET A 4 -12.41 11.13 -14.45
CA MET A 4 -11.20 11.54 -13.75
C MET A 4 -11.28 12.99 -13.28
N TYR A 5 -11.69 13.93 -14.15
CA TYR A 5 -11.83 15.33 -13.75
C TYR A 5 -12.90 15.51 -12.67
N LEU A 6 -14.01 14.78 -12.79
CA LEU A 6 -15.08 14.81 -11.80
C LEU A 6 -14.59 14.25 -10.46
N PHE A 7 -13.81 13.18 -10.48
CA PHE A 7 -13.23 12.57 -9.27
C PHE A 7 -12.27 13.53 -8.55
N TYR A 8 -11.30 14.12 -9.26
CA TYR A 8 -10.36 15.07 -8.65
C TYR A 8 -11.06 16.33 -8.14
N PHE A 9 -12.06 16.82 -8.85
CA PHE A 9 -12.90 17.92 -8.39
C PHE A 9 -13.66 17.56 -7.11
N ALA A 10 -14.30 16.40 -7.07
CA ALA A 10 -14.99 15.90 -5.87
C ALA A 10 -14.04 15.71 -4.69
N LEU A 11 -12.82 15.21 -4.94
CA LEU A 11 -11.77 15.06 -3.92
C LEU A 11 -11.34 16.42 -3.37
N ALA A 12 -11.13 17.42 -4.23
CA ALA A 12 -10.80 18.78 -3.80
C ALA A 12 -11.95 19.38 -2.98
N LEU A 13 -13.20 19.22 -3.41
CA LEU A 13 -14.36 19.67 -2.63
C LEU A 13 -14.40 18.98 -1.26
N LEU A 14 -14.15 17.66 -1.19
CA LEU A 14 -14.11 16.94 0.07
C LEU A 14 -13.03 17.48 1.00
N ILE A 15 -11.81 17.72 0.49
CA ILE A 15 -10.68 18.23 1.30
C ILE A 15 -10.98 19.61 1.86
N PHE A 16 -11.52 20.51 1.06
CA PHE A 16 -11.77 21.89 1.43
C PHE A 16 -13.19 22.14 1.97
N PHE A 17 -14.03 21.11 2.07
CA PHE A 17 -15.37 21.27 2.63
C PHE A 17 -15.32 21.77 4.09
N GLY A 18 -15.96 22.91 4.33
CA GLY A 18 -15.95 23.57 5.64
C GLY A 18 -14.62 24.22 6.01
N ALA A 19 -13.66 24.31 5.10
CA ALA A 19 -12.43 25.05 5.30
C ALA A 19 -12.69 26.57 5.36
N LYS A 20 -11.89 27.27 6.16
CA LYS A 20 -11.97 28.73 6.31
C LYS A 20 -10.59 29.33 6.06
N GLY A 21 -10.49 30.24 5.12
CA GLY A 21 -9.28 31.03 4.92
C GLY A 21 -9.09 32.07 6.01
N ALA A 22 -7.88 32.26 6.49
CA ALA A 22 -7.52 33.40 7.32
C ALA A 22 -7.48 34.64 6.42
N GLY A 23 -8.14 35.70 6.83
CA GLY A 23 -8.15 36.99 6.10
C GLY A 23 -6.74 37.55 5.89
N ARG A 24 -6.64 38.62 5.06
CA ARG A 24 -5.37 39.30 4.79
C ARG A 24 -4.75 39.80 6.10
N GLY A 25 -3.48 39.48 6.35
CA GLY A 25 -2.77 39.80 7.60
C GLY A 25 -3.01 38.79 8.76
N ASN A 26 -4.07 38.01 8.73
CA ASN A 26 -4.41 37.07 9.79
C ASN A 26 -3.83 35.67 9.53
N TRP A 27 -3.73 34.85 10.60
CA TRP A 27 -3.20 33.50 10.57
C TRP A 27 -4.13 32.50 11.27
N ASN A 28 -4.11 31.25 10.84
CA ASN A 28 -4.71 30.17 11.60
C ASN A 28 -3.75 29.76 12.72
N GLU A 29 -3.92 30.34 13.91
CA GLU A 29 -3.05 30.05 15.07
C GLU A 29 -3.19 28.60 15.56
N GLU A 30 -4.29 27.94 15.18
CA GLU A 30 -4.56 26.56 15.60
C GLU A 30 -4.03 25.50 14.61
N PHE A 31 -3.24 25.87 13.59
CA PHE A 31 -2.86 24.96 12.50
C PHE A 31 -2.15 23.68 12.98
N THR A 32 -1.47 23.71 14.14
CA THR A 32 -0.84 22.54 14.78
C THR A 32 -1.67 21.93 15.91
N SER A 33 -2.93 22.35 16.08
CA SER A 33 -3.83 21.77 17.09
C SER A 33 -4.17 20.31 16.78
N LEU A 34 -4.55 19.54 17.79
CA LEU A 34 -4.96 18.15 17.62
C LEU A 34 -6.11 18.01 16.61
N LYS A 35 -7.05 18.96 16.59
CA LYS A 35 -8.17 18.97 15.64
C LYS A 35 -7.68 19.12 14.20
N GLN A 36 -6.80 20.08 13.94
CA GLN A 36 -6.27 20.37 12.61
C GLN A 36 -5.39 19.20 12.11
N THR A 37 -4.50 18.71 12.95
CA THR A 37 -3.63 17.57 12.60
C THR A 37 -4.44 16.29 12.38
N LYS A 38 -5.57 16.08 13.07
CA LYS A 38 -6.46 14.93 12.81
C LYS A 38 -7.15 15.03 11.45
N ILE A 39 -7.63 16.21 11.04
CA ILE A 39 -8.19 16.39 9.69
C ILE A 39 -7.11 16.12 8.64
N PHE A 40 -5.91 16.66 8.85
CA PHE A 40 -4.78 16.45 7.95
C PHE A 40 -4.36 14.97 7.85
N GLN A 41 -4.31 14.26 8.98
CA GLN A 41 -4.10 12.80 8.99
C GLN A 41 -5.22 12.03 8.28
N GLY A 42 -6.47 12.53 8.32
CA GLY A 42 -7.58 11.95 7.56
C GLY A 42 -7.41 12.10 6.05
N ILE A 43 -6.93 13.27 5.61
CA ILE A 43 -6.56 13.50 4.20
C ILE A 43 -5.44 12.54 3.79
N ALA A 44 -4.39 12.43 4.60
CA ALA A 44 -3.27 11.53 4.32
C ALA A 44 -3.70 10.04 4.30
N ALA A 45 -4.58 9.62 5.21
CA ALA A 45 -5.12 8.25 5.24
C ALA A 45 -5.93 7.92 3.98
N LEU A 46 -6.79 8.84 3.54
CA LEU A 46 -7.52 8.71 2.28
C LEU A 46 -6.56 8.62 1.09
N GLY A 47 -5.56 9.50 1.05
CA GLY A 47 -4.53 9.49 0.00
C GLY A 47 -3.73 8.19 -0.04
N ILE A 48 -3.39 7.58 1.12
CA ILE A 48 -2.71 6.27 1.17
C ILE A 48 -3.61 5.17 0.59
N ALA A 49 -4.90 5.16 0.88
CA ALA A 49 -5.81 4.19 0.27
C ALA A 49 -5.88 4.38 -1.25
N LEU A 50 -5.95 5.63 -1.74
CA LEU A 50 -5.90 5.94 -3.18
C LEU A 50 -4.56 5.53 -3.81
N HIS A 51 -3.43 5.70 -3.11
CA HIS A 51 -2.13 5.21 -3.54
C HIS A 51 -2.12 3.69 -3.73
N HIS A 52 -2.60 2.93 -2.74
CA HIS A 52 -2.66 1.47 -2.86
C HIS A 52 -3.64 1.01 -3.96
N MET A 53 -4.74 1.74 -4.16
CA MET A 53 -5.62 1.49 -5.31
C MET A 53 -4.94 1.82 -6.65
N ALA A 54 -4.16 2.90 -6.72
CA ALA A 54 -3.38 3.26 -7.89
C ALA A 54 -2.34 2.18 -8.25
N GLN A 55 -1.71 1.56 -7.25
CA GLN A 55 -0.79 0.44 -7.46
C GLN A 55 -1.47 -0.79 -8.09
N LYS A 56 -2.78 -0.95 -7.92
CA LYS A 56 -3.58 -2.04 -8.50
C LYS A 56 -4.30 -1.66 -9.79
N THR A 57 -4.14 -0.44 -10.30
CA THR A 57 -4.82 0.04 -11.50
C THR A 57 -3.89 0.63 -12.55
N CYS A 58 -2.87 1.40 -12.17
CA CYS A 58 -2.07 2.19 -13.12
C CYS A 58 -0.58 2.33 -12.76
N ALA A 59 -0.05 1.55 -11.82
CA ALA A 59 1.38 1.59 -11.53
C ALA A 59 2.23 1.11 -12.72
N PRO A 60 3.47 1.62 -12.91
CA PRO A 60 4.34 1.24 -14.03
C PRO A 60 4.65 -0.26 -14.14
N TRP A 61 4.57 -0.97 -13.02
CA TRP A 61 4.75 -2.43 -12.97
C TRP A 61 3.45 -3.22 -13.13
N HIS A 62 2.31 -2.52 -13.34
CA HIS A 62 1.04 -3.16 -13.58
C HIS A 62 0.96 -3.63 -15.04
N PRO A 63 0.45 -4.85 -15.32
CA PRO A 63 0.33 -5.33 -16.69
C PRO A 63 -0.51 -4.40 -17.56
N SER A 64 -0.01 -4.04 -18.74
CA SER A 64 -0.62 -3.05 -19.63
C SER A 64 -2.07 -3.37 -19.98
N ALA A 65 -2.39 -4.66 -20.19
CA ALA A 65 -3.74 -5.15 -20.51
C ALA A 65 -4.79 -4.85 -19.42
N PHE A 66 -4.34 -4.70 -18.19
CA PHE A 66 -5.21 -4.43 -17.04
C PHE A 66 -5.05 -3.01 -16.50
N THR A 67 -4.14 -2.23 -17.09
CA THR A 67 -3.88 -0.87 -16.66
C THR A 67 -5.08 0.02 -17.00
N VAL A 68 -5.56 0.74 -15.99
CA VAL A 68 -6.62 1.73 -16.11
C VAL A 68 -6.16 3.02 -15.47
N HIS A 69 -5.83 4.00 -16.29
CA HIS A 69 -5.37 5.31 -15.86
C HIS A 69 -6.47 6.11 -15.15
N GLY A 70 -6.06 7.05 -14.30
CA GLY A 70 -6.93 7.96 -13.58
C GLY A 70 -6.56 8.17 -12.12
N LEU A 71 -5.78 7.25 -11.53
CA LEU A 71 -5.19 7.40 -10.19
C LEU A 71 -3.67 7.61 -10.23
N ASP A 72 -3.08 7.85 -11.39
CA ASP A 72 -1.65 7.96 -11.63
C ASP A 72 -0.93 8.92 -10.70
N PHE A 73 -1.58 10.05 -10.39
CA PHE A 73 -1.07 11.03 -9.42
C PHE A 73 -0.73 10.41 -8.05
N PHE A 74 -1.45 9.36 -7.65
CA PHE A 74 -1.26 8.74 -6.33
C PHE A 74 -0.13 7.72 -6.30
N VAL A 75 0.35 7.23 -7.44
CA VAL A 75 1.42 6.20 -7.51
C VAL A 75 2.71 6.66 -6.82
N PRO A 76 3.29 7.84 -7.12
CA PRO A 76 4.58 8.24 -6.56
C PRO A 76 4.50 8.88 -5.17
N ILE A 77 3.31 9.23 -4.65
CA ILE A 77 3.19 10.08 -3.46
C ILE A 77 2.92 9.33 -2.15
N GLY A 78 2.84 7.99 -2.17
CA GLY A 78 2.46 7.19 -1.00
C GLY A 78 3.33 7.47 0.22
N TYR A 79 4.64 7.50 0.06
CA TYR A 79 5.60 7.76 1.15
C TYR A 79 5.51 9.19 1.71
N LEU A 80 5.10 10.17 0.90
CA LEU A 80 4.85 11.54 1.36
C LEU A 80 3.68 11.60 2.34
N LEU A 81 2.66 10.81 2.09
CA LEU A 81 1.48 10.72 2.95
C LEU A 81 1.81 10.01 4.28
N VAL A 82 2.69 9.01 4.24
CA VAL A 82 3.23 8.36 5.47
C VAL A 82 4.10 9.34 6.25
N ALA A 83 4.88 10.18 5.59
CA ALA A 83 5.70 11.22 6.22
C ALA A 83 4.87 12.17 7.12
N VAL A 84 3.61 12.46 6.74
CA VAL A 84 2.68 13.24 7.57
C VAL A 84 2.42 12.55 8.91
N PHE A 85 2.21 11.23 8.92
CA PHE A 85 1.97 10.48 10.15
C PHE A 85 3.20 10.46 11.05
N LEU A 86 4.38 10.25 10.48
CA LEU A 86 5.65 10.28 11.21
C LEU A 86 5.91 11.65 11.83
N PHE A 87 5.76 12.72 11.05
CA PHE A 87 5.92 14.08 11.53
C PHE A 87 4.92 14.40 12.64
N CYS A 88 3.64 14.14 12.43
CA CYS A 88 2.60 14.37 13.44
C CYS A 88 2.81 13.52 14.69
N SER A 89 3.36 12.31 14.57
CA SER A 89 3.69 11.45 15.70
C SER A 89 4.81 12.05 16.54
N GLY A 90 5.92 12.44 15.94
CA GLY A 90 7.04 13.09 16.64
C GLY A 90 6.61 14.40 17.32
N MET A 91 5.92 15.29 16.57
CA MET A 91 5.36 16.53 17.09
C MET A 91 4.40 16.29 18.26
N GLY A 92 3.48 15.34 18.12
CA GLY A 92 2.48 15.03 19.13
C GLY A 92 3.05 14.44 20.42
N LEU A 93 4.10 13.60 20.32
CA LEU A 93 4.81 13.06 21.47
C LEU A 93 5.51 14.17 22.24
N TYR A 94 6.23 15.07 21.54
CA TYR A 94 6.95 16.16 22.19
C TYR A 94 5.96 17.15 22.86
N LYS A 95 4.89 17.56 22.19
CA LYS A 95 3.85 18.41 22.80
C LYS A 95 3.21 17.72 24.01
N SER A 96 2.94 16.41 23.92
CA SER A 96 2.36 15.66 25.04
C SER A 96 3.31 15.56 26.24
N LEU A 97 4.62 15.45 26.00
CA LEU A 97 5.65 15.47 27.04
C LEU A 97 5.60 16.77 27.88
N HIS A 98 5.38 17.90 27.22
CA HIS A 98 5.39 19.23 27.88
C HIS A 98 4.02 19.68 28.42
N THR A 99 2.95 18.99 28.04
CA THR A 99 1.58 19.39 28.46
C THR A 99 0.96 18.44 29.46
N LYS A 100 1.49 17.22 29.61
CA LYS A 100 0.90 16.20 30.49
C LYS A 100 1.86 15.85 31.62
N PRO A 101 1.44 15.94 32.90
CA PRO A 101 2.29 15.52 34.01
C PRO A 101 2.65 14.03 33.89
N ASP A 102 3.86 13.68 34.29
CA ASP A 102 4.37 12.30 34.31
C ASP A 102 4.15 11.53 32.99
N TYR A 103 4.30 12.23 31.85
CA TYR A 103 3.96 11.66 30.55
C TYR A 103 4.70 10.36 30.23
N LEU A 104 5.98 10.28 30.61
CA LEU A 104 6.82 9.10 30.38
C LEU A 104 6.47 7.93 31.31
N LYS A 105 5.82 8.18 32.45
CA LYS A 105 5.36 7.13 33.36
C LYS A 105 4.17 6.38 32.74
N GLY A 106 4.32 5.08 32.56
CA GLY A 106 3.31 4.24 31.90
C GLY A 106 3.18 4.49 30.39
N PHE A 107 4.21 5.07 29.76
CA PHE A 107 4.25 5.35 28.33
C PHE A 107 4.02 4.10 27.47
N PHE A 108 4.69 2.99 27.82
CA PHE A 108 4.55 1.72 27.13
C PHE A 108 3.08 1.27 27.05
N ARG A 109 2.37 1.27 28.19
CA ARG A 109 0.97 0.84 28.28
C ARG A 109 0.03 1.74 27.48
N ARG A 110 0.32 3.05 27.41
CA ARG A 110 -0.58 4.03 26.75
C ARG A 110 -0.28 4.25 25.29
N ARG A 111 0.95 4.00 24.83
CA ARG A 111 1.40 4.35 23.47
C ARG A 111 1.83 3.16 22.64
N ILE A 112 2.52 2.19 23.23
CA ILE A 112 3.12 1.07 22.51
C ILE A 112 2.17 -0.13 22.50
N LEU A 113 1.69 -0.55 23.66
CA LEU A 113 0.83 -1.73 23.78
C LEU A 113 -0.41 -1.71 22.87
N PRO A 114 -1.16 -0.59 22.71
CA PRO A 114 -2.30 -0.57 21.78
C PRO A 114 -1.90 -0.79 20.32
N ILE A 115 -0.70 -0.34 19.92
CA ILE A 115 -0.18 -0.54 18.55
C ILE A 115 0.18 -2.01 18.34
N ILE A 116 0.86 -2.63 19.32
CA ILE A 116 1.22 -4.05 19.28
C ILE A 116 -0.04 -4.93 19.20
N ILE A 117 -1.06 -4.63 20.00
CA ILE A 117 -2.33 -5.36 19.96
C ILE A 117 -3.00 -5.20 18.59
N ALA A 118 -3.01 -3.98 18.04
CA ALA A 118 -3.58 -3.72 16.71
C ALA A 118 -2.81 -4.46 15.61
N PHE A 119 -1.48 -4.51 15.69
CA PHE A 119 -0.64 -5.27 14.78
C PHE A 119 -1.02 -6.76 14.77
N TYR A 120 -0.95 -7.43 15.92
CA TYR A 120 -1.27 -8.86 15.98
C TYR A 120 -2.70 -9.19 15.60
N LEU A 121 -3.66 -8.35 16.00
CA LEU A 121 -5.06 -8.53 15.59
C LEU A 121 -5.21 -8.43 14.07
N SER A 122 -4.51 -7.50 13.44
CA SER A 122 -4.46 -7.38 11.98
C SER A 122 -3.85 -8.60 11.32
N GLU A 123 -2.67 -9.05 11.78
CA GLU A 123 -1.99 -10.24 11.24
C GLU A 123 -2.87 -11.48 11.32
N TRP A 124 -3.54 -11.69 12.45
CA TRP A 124 -4.44 -12.84 12.63
C TRP A 124 -5.67 -12.78 11.73
N ILE A 125 -6.25 -11.60 11.53
CA ILE A 125 -7.37 -11.39 10.61
C ILE A 125 -6.92 -11.68 9.17
N TYR A 126 -5.79 -11.13 8.74
CA TYR A 126 -5.29 -11.36 7.39
C TYR A 126 -4.93 -12.83 7.15
N THR A 127 -4.28 -13.48 8.12
CA THR A 127 -3.98 -14.93 8.04
C THR A 127 -5.26 -15.74 7.89
N ALA A 128 -6.28 -15.47 8.71
CA ALA A 128 -7.56 -16.16 8.63
C ALA A 128 -8.26 -15.92 7.27
N VAL A 129 -8.25 -14.68 6.78
CA VAL A 129 -8.84 -14.33 5.47
C VAL A 129 -8.12 -15.02 4.33
N ARG A 130 -6.78 -15.04 4.33
CA ARG A 130 -5.99 -15.75 3.31
C ARG A 130 -6.32 -17.25 3.26
N LEU A 131 -6.44 -17.90 4.43
CA LEU A 131 -6.86 -19.30 4.54
C LEU A 131 -8.28 -19.51 4.00
N LEU A 132 -9.23 -18.65 4.37
CA LEU A 132 -10.61 -18.70 3.88
C LEU A 132 -10.71 -18.49 2.37
N MET A 133 -9.81 -17.70 1.78
CA MET A 133 -9.72 -17.50 0.34
C MET A 133 -9.03 -18.65 -0.40
N GLY A 134 -8.61 -19.71 0.33
CA GLY A 134 -8.03 -20.92 -0.25
C GLY A 134 -6.54 -20.80 -0.54
N GLN A 135 -5.81 -19.85 0.06
CA GLN A 135 -4.37 -19.85 -0.02
C GLN A 135 -3.82 -21.06 0.73
N LYS A 136 -3.10 -21.93 0.02
CA LYS A 136 -2.43 -23.08 0.61
C LYS A 136 -1.21 -22.58 1.41
N MET A 137 -1.20 -22.81 2.70
CA MET A 137 -0.10 -22.48 3.60
C MET A 137 0.21 -23.69 4.46
N ASP A 138 1.50 -23.98 4.63
CA ASP A 138 1.95 -24.98 5.59
C ASP A 138 1.85 -24.43 7.03
N LEU A 139 1.93 -25.30 8.00
CA LEU A 139 1.84 -24.90 9.42
C LEU A 139 2.93 -23.91 9.80
N THR A 140 4.13 -24.06 9.25
CA THR A 140 5.29 -23.20 9.53
C THR A 140 4.98 -21.78 9.09
N ARG A 141 4.46 -21.56 7.89
CA ARG A 141 4.10 -20.24 7.38
C ARG A 141 2.96 -19.60 8.18
N ILE A 142 1.96 -20.40 8.57
CA ILE A 142 0.88 -19.92 9.47
C ILE A 142 1.47 -19.44 10.81
N LEU A 143 2.36 -20.21 11.43
CA LEU A 143 2.99 -19.83 12.69
C LEU A 143 3.86 -18.57 12.55
N TRP A 144 4.54 -18.39 11.44
CA TRP A 144 5.33 -17.20 11.17
C TRP A 144 4.45 -15.95 11.03
N TYR A 145 3.31 -16.04 10.34
CA TYR A 145 2.33 -14.96 10.29
C TYR A 145 1.71 -14.65 11.65
N LEU A 146 1.30 -15.68 12.40
CA LEU A 146 0.72 -15.50 13.73
C LEU A 146 1.71 -14.92 14.74
N SER A 147 3.00 -15.21 14.60
CA SER A 147 4.07 -14.64 15.42
C SER A 147 4.47 -13.21 15.00
N GLY A 148 4.09 -12.76 13.81
CA GLY A 148 4.50 -11.48 13.23
C GLY A 148 5.96 -11.44 12.75
N LEU A 149 6.63 -12.60 12.63
CA LEU A 149 7.96 -12.69 12.02
C LEU A 149 7.88 -12.49 10.51
N HIS A 150 6.85 -13.01 9.88
CA HIS A 150 6.43 -12.64 8.54
C HIS A 150 5.13 -11.85 8.61
N MET A 151 4.88 -10.99 7.64
CA MET A 151 3.70 -10.14 7.63
C MET A 151 2.64 -10.71 6.69
N ALA A 152 1.53 -11.20 7.27
CA ALA A 152 0.34 -11.56 6.51
C ALA A 152 -0.32 -10.32 5.88
N ASN A 153 -0.26 -9.19 6.59
CA ASN A 153 -0.69 -7.88 6.11
C ASN A 153 0.52 -7.05 5.66
N PRO A 154 0.80 -6.91 4.36
CA PRO A 154 1.96 -6.17 3.86
C PRO A 154 1.93 -4.68 4.25
N ASN A 155 0.75 -4.14 4.56
CA ASN A 155 0.61 -2.75 4.99
C ASN A 155 0.90 -2.55 6.50
N ALA A 156 1.09 -3.63 7.29
CA ALA A 156 1.33 -3.52 8.73
C ALA A 156 2.76 -3.06 9.11
N TRP A 157 3.66 -2.89 8.14
CA TRP A 157 5.04 -2.48 8.36
C TRP A 157 5.19 -1.23 9.25
N TYR A 158 4.31 -0.24 9.09
CA TYR A 158 4.32 0.98 9.89
C TYR A 158 4.14 0.70 11.39
N LEU A 159 3.36 -0.34 11.74
CA LEU A 159 3.12 -0.75 13.13
C LEU A 159 4.30 -1.52 13.74
N VAL A 160 5.23 -1.98 12.91
CA VAL A 160 6.53 -2.50 13.37
C VAL A 160 7.48 -1.34 13.63
N VAL A 161 7.55 -0.39 12.72
CA VAL A 161 8.48 0.74 12.78
C VAL A 161 8.14 1.72 13.91
N ILE A 162 6.89 2.17 13.99
CA ILE A 162 6.53 3.28 14.90
C ILE A 162 6.70 2.97 16.38
N PRO A 163 6.44 1.74 16.93
CA PRO A 163 6.74 1.40 18.30
C PRO A 163 8.23 1.48 18.63
N VAL A 164 9.10 1.12 17.69
CA VAL A 164 10.56 1.23 17.84
C VAL A 164 10.95 2.70 18.03
N PHE A 165 10.46 3.60 17.19
CA PHE A 165 10.69 5.03 17.32
C PHE A 165 10.09 5.62 18.62
N TYR A 166 8.96 5.09 19.08
CA TYR A 166 8.37 5.46 20.36
C TYR A 166 9.22 5.03 21.54
N LEU A 167 9.82 3.83 21.49
CA LEU A 167 10.78 3.36 22.51
C LEU A 167 12.02 4.23 22.53
N VAL A 168 12.56 4.58 21.36
CA VAL A 168 13.72 5.47 21.25
C VAL A 168 13.41 6.86 21.81
N PHE A 169 12.25 7.42 21.48
CA PHE A 169 11.78 8.66 22.07
C PHE A 169 11.69 8.57 23.60
N TRP A 170 11.05 7.52 24.12
CA TRP A 170 10.92 7.31 25.54
C TRP A 170 12.28 7.19 26.23
N ALA A 171 13.19 6.39 25.70
CA ALA A 171 14.52 6.21 26.25
C ALA A 171 15.34 7.51 26.21
N ALA A 172 15.37 8.20 25.07
CA ALA A 172 16.10 9.45 24.92
C ALA A 172 15.62 10.51 25.92
N PHE A 173 14.32 10.75 26.03
CA PHE A 173 13.77 11.76 26.93
C PHE A 173 13.70 11.31 28.41
N ARG A 174 13.86 10.01 28.69
CA ARG A 174 13.94 9.50 30.06
C ARG A 174 15.34 9.60 30.64
N PHE A 175 16.36 9.35 29.82
CA PHE A 175 17.73 9.22 30.30
C PHE A 175 18.63 10.44 30.01
N CYS A 176 18.34 11.21 28.97
CA CYS A 176 19.12 12.42 28.69
C CYS A 176 18.64 13.59 29.56
N LYS A 177 19.59 14.21 30.28
CA LYS A 177 19.32 15.39 31.12
C LYS A 177 18.94 16.64 30.29
N ARG A 178 19.48 16.80 29.08
CA ARG A 178 19.24 17.93 28.18
C ARG A 178 18.42 17.49 26.98
N GLU A 179 17.32 18.16 26.72
CA GLU A 179 16.44 17.84 25.58
C GLU A 179 17.14 17.86 24.21
N GLY A 180 18.14 18.77 24.04
CA GLY A 180 18.93 18.80 22.81
C GLY A 180 19.65 17.48 22.54
N PHE A 181 20.20 16.85 23.58
CA PHE A 181 20.84 15.54 23.48
C PHE A 181 19.82 14.43 23.24
N ALA A 182 18.63 14.51 23.85
CA ALA A 182 17.57 13.55 23.55
C ALA A 182 17.17 13.59 22.09
N ILE A 183 16.94 14.78 21.52
CA ILE A 183 16.61 14.97 20.10
C ILE A 183 17.76 14.47 19.22
N PHE A 184 19.01 14.81 19.55
CA PHE A 184 20.20 14.35 18.83
C PHE A 184 20.25 12.81 18.75
N TRP A 185 20.01 12.11 19.84
CA TRP A 185 20.01 10.64 19.85
C TRP A 185 18.86 10.04 19.02
N VAL A 186 17.70 10.68 18.97
CA VAL A 186 16.62 10.23 18.07
C VAL A 186 17.04 10.39 16.61
N PHE A 187 17.74 11.46 16.22
CA PHE A 187 18.32 11.60 14.88
C PHE A 187 19.38 10.55 14.59
N VAL A 188 20.34 10.35 15.51
CA VAL A 188 21.39 9.34 15.37
C VAL A 188 20.79 7.94 15.17
N PHE A 189 19.78 7.60 15.98
CA PHE A 189 19.06 6.34 15.81
C PHE A 189 18.38 6.25 14.44
N THR A 190 17.75 7.33 13.96
CA THR A 190 17.09 7.35 12.64
C THR A 190 18.09 7.07 11.52
N LEU A 191 19.27 7.69 11.57
CA LEU A 191 20.34 7.44 10.60
C LEU A 191 20.88 6.01 10.69
N ALA A 192 21.12 5.50 11.92
CA ALA A 192 21.57 4.14 12.14
C ALA A 192 20.54 3.10 11.67
N TYR A 193 19.25 3.34 11.92
CA TYR A 193 18.17 2.50 11.43
C TYR A 193 18.13 2.47 9.88
N THR A 194 18.26 3.63 9.23
CA THR A 194 18.32 3.70 7.76
C THR A 194 19.52 2.93 7.21
N GLY A 195 20.70 3.11 7.84
CA GLY A 195 21.91 2.38 7.47
C GLY A 195 21.75 0.86 7.64
N LEU A 196 21.11 0.44 8.73
CA LEU A 196 20.82 -0.98 9.00
C LEU A 196 19.84 -1.54 7.94
N CYS A 197 18.77 -0.83 7.60
CA CYS A 197 17.84 -1.25 6.56
C CYS A 197 18.52 -1.36 5.19
N ALA A 198 19.36 -0.39 4.82
CA ALA A 198 20.13 -0.44 3.59
C ALA A 198 21.15 -1.61 3.58
N TYR A 199 21.76 -1.92 4.74
CA TYR A 199 22.70 -3.03 4.90
C TYR A 199 22.00 -4.40 4.76
N ILE A 200 20.88 -4.61 5.46
CA ILE A 200 20.09 -5.86 5.37
C ILE A 200 19.55 -6.03 3.95
N GLY A 201 19.10 -4.96 3.34
CA GLY A 201 18.42 -4.98 2.04
C GLY A 201 16.96 -5.38 2.14
N HIS A 202 16.30 -5.45 0.98
CA HIS A 202 14.88 -5.76 0.92
C HIS A 202 14.66 -7.28 1.00
N GLN A 203 13.70 -7.68 1.82
CA GLN A 203 13.29 -9.06 2.03
C GLN A 203 11.86 -9.23 1.52
N ASP A 204 11.46 -10.42 1.11
CA ASP A 204 10.13 -10.65 0.52
C ASP A 204 8.99 -10.38 1.51
N ASP A 205 8.64 -11.35 2.35
CA ASP A 205 7.56 -11.25 3.33
C ASP A 205 8.04 -11.12 4.79
N TRP A 206 9.38 -10.94 4.98
CA TRP A 206 10.01 -10.55 6.23
C TRP A 206 9.86 -9.04 6.50
N TRP A 207 10.48 -8.57 7.57
CA TRP A 207 10.66 -7.15 7.81
C TRP A 207 11.62 -6.53 6.79
N ILE A 208 11.49 -5.24 6.55
CA ILE A 208 12.29 -4.48 5.57
C ILE A 208 12.03 -5.00 4.13
N GLN A 209 10.75 -5.02 3.75
CA GLN A 209 10.32 -5.47 2.43
C GLN A 209 10.65 -4.50 1.29
N GLY A 210 10.98 -3.26 1.63
CA GLY A 210 11.30 -2.24 0.65
C GLY A 210 11.74 -0.92 1.28
N GLU A 211 12.06 0.06 0.44
CA GLU A 211 12.54 1.36 0.90
C GLU A 211 11.50 2.16 1.70
N TRP A 212 10.21 1.86 1.55
CA TRP A 212 9.15 2.50 2.35
C TRP A 212 9.32 2.31 3.86
N TRP A 213 10.12 1.34 4.29
CA TRP A 213 10.49 1.16 5.70
C TRP A 213 11.38 2.27 6.25
N TYR A 214 12.09 3.02 5.39
CA TYR A 214 13.06 4.03 5.83
C TYR A 214 13.07 5.34 5.03
N ASN A 215 12.33 5.43 3.92
CA ASN A 215 12.36 6.59 3.04
C ASN A 215 11.62 7.85 3.56
N SER A 216 10.89 7.75 4.67
CA SER A 216 10.16 8.87 5.25
C SER A 216 10.38 9.05 6.76
N ILE A 217 11.13 8.15 7.40
CA ILE A 217 11.26 8.09 8.87
C ILE A 217 11.95 9.29 9.49
N ILE A 218 12.77 10.03 8.73
CA ILE A 218 13.42 11.26 9.20
C ILE A 218 12.40 12.30 9.68
N LEU A 219 11.16 12.23 9.18
CA LEU A 219 10.11 13.16 9.56
C LEU A 219 9.67 12.99 11.02
N PHE A 220 9.96 11.84 11.65
CA PHE A 220 9.66 11.66 13.07
C PHE A 220 10.53 12.57 13.96
N PRO A 221 11.88 12.54 13.92
CA PRO A 221 12.69 13.49 14.68
C PRO A 221 12.54 14.94 14.22
N VAL A 222 12.26 15.19 12.93
CA VAL A 222 11.93 16.54 12.43
C VAL A 222 10.65 17.06 13.07
N GLY A 223 9.62 16.23 13.24
CA GLY A 223 8.40 16.59 13.96
C GLY A 223 8.65 16.97 15.42
N ILE A 224 9.56 16.27 16.11
CA ILE A 224 10.00 16.60 17.47
C ILE A 224 10.70 17.98 17.48
N LEU A 225 11.65 18.17 16.57
CA LEU A 225 12.41 19.42 16.42
C LEU A 225 11.50 20.61 16.10
N PHE A 226 10.57 20.43 15.18
CA PHE A 226 9.56 21.43 14.86
C PHE A 226 8.74 21.81 16.10
N ALA A 227 8.24 20.84 16.87
CA ALA A 227 7.45 21.11 18.07
C ALA A 227 8.25 21.91 19.12
N ARG A 228 9.55 21.65 19.25
CA ARG A 228 10.45 22.40 20.13
C ARG A 228 10.60 23.87 19.68
N PHE A 229 10.72 24.08 18.40
CA PHE A 229 10.98 25.40 17.79
C PHE A 229 9.75 25.96 17.06
N GLU A 230 8.54 25.52 17.39
CA GLU A 230 7.31 25.90 16.67
C GLU A 230 7.15 27.42 16.55
N LYS A 231 7.33 28.16 17.64
CA LYS A 231 7.17 29.63 17.64
C LYS A 231 8.19 30.34 16.75
N PRO A 232 9.51 30.13 16.89
CA PRO A 232 10.49 30.76 16.01
C PRO A 232 10.36 30.34 14.55
N VAL A 233 10.12 29.06 14.27
CA VAL A 233 9.91 28.54 12.91
C VAL A 233 8.67 29.17 12.26
N THR A 234 7.56 29.24 12.98
CA THR A 234 6.33 29.90 12.49
C THR A 234 6.57 31.37 12.19
N ARG A 235 7.29 32.07 13.09
CA ARG A 235 7.65 33.50 12.89
C ARG A 235 8.53 33.70 11.66
N PHE A 236 9.49 32.82 11.44
CA PHE A 236 10.36 32.81 10.26
C PHE A 236 9.53 32.66 8.98
N PHE A 237 8.65 31.68 8.91
CA PHE A 237 7.83 31.42 7.72
C PHE A 237 6.76 32.52 7.48
N ARG A 238 6.28 33.22 8.52
CA ARG A 238 5.39 34.37 8.35
C ARG A 238 6.08 35.54 7.63
N LYS A 239 7.43 35.69 7.82
CA LYS A 239 8.23 36.61 7.05
C LYS A 239 8.48 36.03 5.66
N GLY A 240 7.87 36.63 4.64
CA GLY A 240 7.97 36.11 3.27
C GLY A 240 7.11 34.88 2.98
N TYR A 241 5.95 34.77 3.62
CA TYR A 241 5.06 33.60 3.54
C TYR A 241 4.81 33.10 2.12
N TRP A 242 4.47 33.98 1.19
CA TRP A 242 4.19 33.58 -0.20
C TRP A 242 5.42 33.02 -0.91
N PHE A 243 6.60 33.58 -0.62
CA PHE A 243 7.84 32.99 -1.13
C PHE A 243 8.03 31.57 -0.63
N TRP A 244 7.90 31.34 0.69
CA TRP A 244 8.07 30.00 1.27
C TRP A 244 7.01 29.00 0.80
N LEU A 245 5.78 29.46 0.62
CA LEU A 245 4.69 28.60 0.11
C LEU A 245 4.98 28.16 -1.33
N LEU A 246 5.33 29.11 -2.21
CA LEU A 246 5.65 28.81 -3.61
C LEU A 246 6.95 28.01 -3.73
N PHE A 247 7.96 28.36 -2.95
CA PHE A 247 9.24 27.64 -2.91
C PHE A 247 9.07 26.19 -2.47
N SER A 248 8.28 25.96 -1.41
CA SER A 248 8.01 24.58 -0.96
C SER A 248 7.16 23.81 -1.96
N PHE A 249 6.18 24.42 -2.60
CA PHE A 249 5.36 23.81 -3.65
C PHE A 249 6.20 23.42 -4.87
N ALA A 250 6.99 24.36 -5.40
CA ALA A 250 7.91 24.10 -6.50
C ALA A 250 8.94 23.01 -6.13
N GLY A 251 9.46 23.09 -4.90
CA GLY A 251 10.39 22.10 -4.37
C GLY A 251 9.79 20.68 -4.34
N VAL A 252 8.53 20.52 -3.93
CA VAL A 252 7.86 19.22 -3.99
C VAL A 252 7.85 18.67 -5.41
N ILE A 253 7.42 19.49 -6.39
CA ILE A 253 7.29 19.04 -7.78
C ILE A 253 8.68 18.67 -8.35
N LEU A 254 9.64 19.59 -8.24
CA LEU A 254 10.96 19.41 -8.84
C LEU A 254 11.74 18.26 -8.18
N LEU A 255 11.73 18.19 -6.85
CA LEU A 255 12.46 17.14 -6.11
C LEU A 255 11.80 15.77 -6.27
N LEU A 256 10.46 15.70 -6.38
CA LEU A 256 9.78 14.44 -6.66
C LEU A 256 10.19 13.91 -8.03
N GLN A 257 10.07 14.72 -9.07
CA GLN A 257 10.47 14.33 -10.42
C GLN A 257 11.96 13.96 -10.48
N GLN A 258 12.83 14.76 -9.84
CA GLN A 258 14.27 14.48 -9.79
C GLN A 258 14.56 13.17 -9.03
N SER A 259 13.89 12.92 -7.90
CA SER A 259 14.07 11.69 -7.12
C SER A 259 13.62 10.47 -7.90
N GLU A 260 12.50 10.54 -8.59
CA GLU A 260 12.03 9.45 -9.45
C GLU A 260 12.98 9.20 -10.62
N TRP A 261 13.42 10.26 -11.30
CA TRP A 261 14.37 10.14 -12.38
C TRP A 261 15.69 9.51 -11.93
N LEU A 262 16.23 9.94 -10.78
CA LEU A 262 17.47 9.39 -10.21
C LEU A 262 17.31 7.92 -9.83
N ASN A 263 16.18 7.54 -9.23
CA ASN A 263 15.89 6.16 -8.85
C ASN A 263 15.79 5.23 -10.08
N ASN A 264 15.21 5.72 -11.16
CA ASN A 264 15.02 4.92 -12.37
C ASN A 264 16.27 4.86 -13.27
N ASN A 265 17.10 5.92 -13.30
CA ASN A 265 18.16 6.04 -14.30
C ASN A 265 19.58 5.99 -13.72
N VAL A 266 19.79 6.35 -12.45
CA VAL A 266 21.13 6.46 -11.87
C VAL A 266 21.36 5.45 -10.76
N TRP A 267 20.48 5.40 -9.77
CA TRP A 267 20.70 4.56 -8.59
C TRP A 267 20.13 3.15 -8.71
N GLY A 268 19.35 2.87 -9.74
CA GLY A 268 18.75 1.58 -10.00
C GLY A 268 18.01 1.07 -8.77
N TYR A 269 16.72 1.30 -8.70
CA TYR A 269 15.84 0.99 -7.57
C TYR A 269 16.01 -0.43 -6.99
N TYR A 270 16.56 -1.34 -7.82
CA TYR A 270 16.76 -2.76 -7.54
C TYR A 270 18.14 -3.27 -7.95
N ALA A 271 19.20 -2.54 -7.64
CA ALA A 271 20.56 -3.05 -7.88
C ALA A 271 20.93 -4.21 -6.93
N TYR A 272 20.06 -5.23 -6.88
CA TYR A 272 20.29 -6.46 -6.15
C TYR A 272 21.59 -7.10 -6.66
N GLY A 273 22.51 -7.39 -5.72
CA GLY A 273 23.82 -7.98 -6.05
C GLY A 273 24.93 -6.98 -6.42
N SER A 274 24.61 -5.71 -6.64
CA SER A 274 25.64 -4.68 -6.89
C SER A 274 26.39 -4.30 -5.61
N ARG A 275 27.72 -4.08 -5.73
CA ARG A 275 28.53 -3.48 -4.65
C ARG A 275 28.06 -2.09 -4.25
N MET A 276 27.35 -1.39 -5.13
CA MET A 276 26.79 -0.06 -4.93
C MET A 276 25.39 -0.06 -4.29
N ARG A 277 24.81 -1.21 -3.96
CA ARG A 277 23.46 -1.32 -3.38
C ARG A 277 23.27 -0.41 -2.15
N ILE A 278 24.18 -0.48 -1.17
CA ILE A 278 24.08 0.30 0.06
C ILE A 278 24.19 1.80 -0.22
N PRO A 279 25.23 2.32 -0.92
CA PRO A 279 25.29 3.73 -1.27
C PRO A 279 24.04 4.21 -2.03
N TYR A 280 23.58 3.47 -3.02
CA TYR A 280 22.39 3.85 -3.79
C TYR A 280 21.12 3.88 -2.96
N SER A 281 20.90 2.91 -2.06
CA SER A 281 19.76 2.93 -1.13
C SER A 281 19.79 4.15 -0.19
N LEU A 282 20.98 4.55 0.28
CA LEU A 282 21.13 5.72 1.14
C LEU A 282 20.93 7.04 0.37
N MET A 283 21.42 7.13 -0.87
CA MET A 283 21.22 8.29 -1.74
C MET A 283 19.73 8.45 -2.10
N SER A 284 19.07 7.36 -2.47
CA SER A 284 17.63 7.33 -2.73
C SER A 284 16.84 7.79 -1.50
N ALA A 285 17.13 7.23 -0.33
CA ALA A 285 16.48 7.64 0.92
C ALA A 285 16.69 9.13 1.22
N GLY A 286 17.91 9.64 1.04
CA GLY A 286 18.25 11.06 1.24
C GLY A 286 17.47 11.98 0.30
N GLY A 287 17.36 11.63 -0.98
CA GLY A 287 16.54 12.34 -1.96
C GLY A 287 15.07 12.38 -1.56
N GLN A 288 14.50 11.22 -1.19
CA GLN A 288 13.12 11.10 -0.76
C GLN A 288 12.84 11.84 0.57
N TRP A 289 13.80 11.89 1.50
CA TRP A 289 13.69 12.71 2.71
C TRP A 289 13.53 14.20 2.40
N LEU A 290 14.28 14.71 1.41
CA LEU A 290 14.14 16.10 0.98
C LEU A 290 12.73 16.37 0.42
N VAL A 291 12.23 15.49 -0.44
CA VAL A 291 10.85 15.62 -0.95
C VAL A 291 9.84 15.63 0.21
N CYS A 292 9.97 14.71 1.18
CA CYS A 292 9.11 14.65 2.36
C CYS A 292 9.15 15.95 3.18
N LEU A 293 10.35 16.52 3.39
CA LEU A 293 10.51 17.79 4.12
C LEU A 293 9.79 18.94 3.42
N PHE A 294 9.96 19.07 2.10
CA PHE A 294 9.28 20.09 1.31
C PHE A 294 7.77 19.88 1.31
N PHE A 295 7.31 18.64 1.18
CA PHE A 295 5.89 18.32 1.19
C PHE A 295 5.22 18.67 2.53
N VAL A 296 5.82 18.25 3.65
CA VAL A 296 5.28 18.58 4.98
C VAL A 296 5.34 20.08 5.23
N ALA A 297 6.43 20.76 4.84
CA ALA A 297 6.54 22.22 4.95
C ALA A 297 5.43 22.92 4.14
N PHE A 298 5.20 22.54 2.88
CA PHE A 298 4.13 23.06 2.05
C PHE A 298 2.76 22.89 2.71
N CYS A 299 2.44 21.67 3.18
CA CYS A 299 1.16 21.40 3.84
C CYS A 299 0.96 22.26 5.10
N PHE A 300 1.98 22.39 5.94
CA PHE A 300 1.89 23.19 7.16
C PHE A 300 1.80 24.71 6.84
N LEU A 301 2.53 25.18 5.83
CA LEU A 301 2.38 26.56 5.34
C LEU A 301 0.95 26.81 4.85
N LEU A 302 0.38 25.89 4.08
CA LEU A 302 -1.01 25.99 3.65
C LEU A 302 -1.96 26.06 4.85
N MET A 303 -1.77 25.18 5.86
CA MET A 303 -2.57 25.17 7.08
C MET A 303 -2.40 26.43 7.95
N MET A 304 -1.30 27.16 7.85
CA MET A 304 -1.15 28.46 8.51
C MET A 304 -2.14 29.50 7.98
N LYS A 305 -2.67 29.35 6.77
CA LYS A 305 -3.67 30.25 6.17
C LYS A 305 -5.05 29.59 6.03
N VAL A 306 -5.12 28.28 5.98
CA VAL A 306 -6.37 27.54 5.79
C VAL A 306 -6.67 26.71 7.04
N LYS A 307 -7.77 27.03 7.71
CA LYS A 307 -8.30 26.24 8.81
C LYS A 307 -9.19 25.15 8.23
N LEU A 308 -8.74 23.90 8.30
CA LEU A 308 -9.49 22.74 7.82
C LEU A 308 -10.76 22.52 8.66
N GLY A 309 -11.88 22.13 8.01
CA GLY A 309 -13.19 22.06 8.67
C GLY A 309 -13.94 20.76 8.54
N ASN A 310 -13.51 19.83 7.67
CA ASN A 310 -14.26 18.62 7.33
C ASN A 310 -14.33 17.65 8.50
N LYS A 311 -15.56 17.37 8.98
CA LYS A 311 -15.81 16.44 10.10
C LYS A 311 -15.59 14.96 9.73
N ALA A 312 -15.86 14.58 8.48
CA ALA A 312 -15.63 13.20 8.03
C ALA A 312 -14.13 12.89 7.96
N LEU A 313 -13.32 13.81 7.45
CA LEU A 313 -11.85 13.69 7.47
C LEU A 313 -11.28 13.75 8.90
N ALA A 314 -11.86 14.55 9.80
CA ALA A 314 -11.49 14.53 11.22
C ALA A 314 -11.77 13.16 11.87
N TRP A 315 -12.91 12.56 11.54
CA TRP A 315 -13.25 11.21 11.99
C TRP A 315 -12.28 10.18 11.40
N LEU A 316 -12.04 10.20 10.08
CA LEU A 316 -11.09 9.31 9.43
C LEU A 316 -9.69 9.42 10.04
N GLY A 317 -9.20 10.63 10.31
CA GLY A 317 -7.93 10.86 11.00
C GLY A 317 -7.92 10.35 12.46
N SER A 318 -9.08 10.23 13.11
CA SER A 318 -9.19 9.65 14.45
C SER A 318 -9.14 8.13 14.46
N VAL A 319 -9.44 7.48 13.34
CA VAL A 319 -9.41 6.03 13.10
C VAL A 319 -8.37 5.64 12.04
N SER A 320 -7.43 6.53 11.78
CA SER A 320 -6.46 6.34 10.68
C SER A 320 -5.60 5.08 10.83
N LEU A 321 -5.32 4.63 12.05
CA LEU A 321 -4.57 3.40 12.30
C LEU A 321 -5.39 2.18 11.87
N GLU A 322 -6.64 2.10 12.32
CA GLU A 322 -7.54 1.01 11.99
C GLU A 322 -7.84 0.99 10.48
N PHE A 323 -8.02 2.18 9.88
CA PHE A 323 -8.24 2.31 8.44
C PHE A 323 -7.01 1.87 7.65
N TYR A 324 -5.82 2.27 8.07
CA TYR A 324 -4.56 1.86 7.47
C TYR A 324 -4.37 0.34 7.47
N LEU A 325 -4.76 -0.34 8.56
CA LEU A 325 -4.64 -1.79 8.66
C LEU A 325 -5.67 -2.54 7.81
N MET A 326 -6.88 -1.99 7.64
CA MET A 326 -7.99 -2.75 7.04
C MET A 326 -8.19 -2.48 5.54
N HIS A 327 -7.83 -1.28 5.02
CA HIS A 327 -8.14 -0.93 3.63
C HIS A 327 -7.42 -1.81 2.60
N GLY A 328 -6.18 -2.23 2.88
CA GLY A 328 -5.38 -3.04 1.98
C GLY A 328 -6.06 -4.36 1.59
N MET A 329 -6.82 -4.96 2.51
CA MET A 329 -7.60 -6.17 2.25
C MET A 329 -8.61 -5.96 1.11
N PHE A 330 -9.33 -4.84 1.12
CA PHE A 330 -10.34 -4.54 0.10
C PHE A 330 -9.72 -4.04 -1.21
N VAL A 331 -8.56 -3.42 -1.12
CA VAL A 331 -7.73 -3.13 -2.30
C VAL A 331 -7.40 -4.43 -3.04
N GLU A 332 -7.01 -5.49 -2.31
CA GLU A 332 -6.75 -6.81 -2.89
C GLU A 332 -8.03 -7.52 -3.37
N PHE A 333 -9.12 -7.46 -2.60
CA PHE A 333 -10.38 -8.15 -2.94
C PHE A 333 -11.02 -7.67 -4.22
N PHE A 334 -10.96 -6.38 -4.49
CA PHE A 334 -11.63 -5.74 -5.63
C PHE A 334 -10.66 -5.29 -6.74
N GLY A 335 -9.35 -5.26 -6.45
CA GLY A 335 -8.32 -4.91 -7.41
C GLY A 335 -7.83 -6.08 -8.24
N PHE A 336 -7.03 -5.77 -9.25
CA PHE A 336 -6.30 -6.78 -9.98
C PHE A 336 -5.21 -7.38 -9.08
N ASN A 337 -5.23 -8.69 -8.89
CA ASN A 337 -4.24 -9.37 -8.07
C ASN A 337 -3.10 -9.93 -8.92
N PHE A 338 -2.03 -9.17 -8.98
CA PHE A 338 -0.86 -9.50 -9.76
C PHE A 338 -0.01 -10.64 -9.17
N LEU A 339 0.05 -10.73 -7.84
CA LEU A 339 0.98 -11.65 -7.16
C LEU A 339 0.34 -12.97 -6.72
N ASP A 340 -0.92 -13.18 -6.99
CA ASP A 340 -1.67 -14.40 -6.62
C ASP A 340 -1.66 -14.76 -5.12
N ILE A 341 -1.23 -13.84 -4.28
CA ILE A 341 -1.17 -14.01 -2.82
C ILE A 341 -2.58 -14.17 -2.26
N THR A 342 -3.54 -13.45 -2.84
CA THR A 342 -4.98 -13.59 -2.58
C THR A 342 -5.70 -13.55 -3.91
N LYS A 343 -6.61 -14.48 -4.18
CA LYS A 343 -7.48 -14.36 -5.36
C LYS A 343 -8.34 -13.13 -5.23
N SER A 344 -8.46 -12.32 -6.29
CA SER A 344 -9.47 -11.28 -6.33
C SER A 344 -10.84 -11.94 -6.09
N LEU A 345 -11.59 -11.49 -5.08
CA LEU A 345 -12.94 -11.99 -4.85
C LEU A 345 -13.86 -11.58 -5.99
N VAL A 346 -13.81 -10.29 -6.32
CA VAL A 346 -14.55 -9.69 -7.43
C VAL A 346 -13.67 -8.61 -8.04
N TYR A 347 -13.08 -8.88 -9.19
CA TYR A 347 -12.30 -7.87 -9.89
C TYR A 347 -13.20 -6.76 -10.47
N ILE A 348 -13.01 -5.54 -10.01
CA ILE A 348 -13.74 -4.36 -10.48
C ILE A 348 -12.81 -3.54 -11.38
N LYS A 349 -12.87 -3.79 -12.70
CA LYS A 349 -12.06 -3.06 -13.70
C LYS A 349 -12.40 -1.56 -13.74
N LYS A 350 -13.67 -1.18 -13.52
CA LYS A 350 -14.11 0.24 -13.58
C LYS A 350 -13.69 0.99 -12.33
N VAL A 351 -12.65 1.82 -12.40
CA VAL A 351 -12.10 2.60 -11.29
C VAL A 351 -13.15 3.43 -10.53
N PRO A 352 -14.14 4.09 -11.19
CA PRO A 352 -15.21 4.79 -10.50
C PRO A 352 -16.09 3.93 -9.58
N LEU A 353 -16.16 2.62 -9.84
CA LEU A 353 -16.86 1.66 -8.97
C LEU A 353 -15.91 1.02 -7.95
N TYR A 354 -14.65 0.83 -8.32
CA TYR A 354 -13.62 0.27 -7.45
C TYR A 354 -13.35 1.15 -6.22
N ILE A 355 -13.20 2.46 -6.42
CA ILE A 355 -12.96 3.41 -5.32
C ILE A 355 -14.03 3.31 -4.21
N PRO A 356 -15.34 3.50 -4.48
CA PRO A 356 -16.36 3.42 -3.44
C PRO A 356 -16.51 2.01 -2.86
N ALA A 357 -16.27 0.94 -3.63
CA ALA A 357 -16.27 -0.43 -3.11
C ALA A 357 -15.17 -0.62 -2.07
N VAL A 358 -13.93 -0.22 -2.36
CA VAL A 358 -12.80 -0.29 -1.42
C VAL A 358 -13.06 0.57 -0.19
N LEU A 359 -13.39 1.85 -0.38
CA LEU A 359 -13.57 2.79 0.74
C LEU A 359 -14.75 2.41 1.63
N GLY A 360 -15.89 2.04 1.05
CA GLY A 360 -17.09 1.64 1.78
C GLY A 360 -16.86 0.39 2.62
N SER A 361 -16.29 -0.66 2.03
CA SER A 361 -15.95 -1.89 2.73
C SER A 361 -14.90 -1.67 3.83
N SER A 362 -13.90 -0.83 3.56
CA SER A 362 -12.88 -0.46 4.54
C SER A 362 -13.48 0.24 5.75
N ILE A 363 -14.41 1.18 5.56
CA ILE A 363 -15.08 1.88 6.66
C ILE A 363 -15.83 0.90 7.56
N ILE A 364 -16.55 -0.07 6.96
CA ILE A 364 -17.26 -1.11 7.72
C ILE A 364 -16.27 -1.94 8.54
N ALA A 365 -15.19 -2.41 7.93
CA ALA A 365 -14.16 -3.19 8.61
C ALA A 365 -13.48 -2.41 9.74
N VAL A 366 -13.23 -1.12 9.55
CA VAL A 366 -12.67 -0.22 10.59
C VAL A 366 -13.56 -0.15 11.82
N LEU A 367 -14.87 -0.06 11.65
CA LEU A 367 -15.80 -0.01 12.79
C LEU A 367 -15.74 -1.31 13.60
N LEU A 368 -15.70 -2.46 12.93
CA LEU A 368 -15.59 -3.78 13.57
C LEU A 368 -14.23 -3.96 14.25
N PHE A 369 -13.16 -3.63 13.56
CA PHE A 369 -11.79 -3.74 14.07
C PHE A 369 -11.59 -2.86 15.30
N ARG A 370 -12.06 -1.61 15.26
CA ARG A 370 -12.00 -0.68 16.38
C ARG A 370 -12.78 -1.16 17.60
N TRP A 371 -13.94 -1.77 17.37
CA TRP A 371 -14.73 -2.36 18.45
C TRP A 371 -13.97 -3.52 19.12
N SER A 372 -13.40 -4.44 18.33
CA SER A 372 -12.60 -5.58 18.81
C SER A 372 -11.36 -5.08 19.57
N LEU A 373 -10.62 -4.13 18.98
CA LEU A 373 -9.43 -3.55 19.59
C LEU A 373 -9.72 -2.90 20.94
N LYS A 374 -10.83 -2.15 21.06
CA LYS A 374 -11.23 -1.54 22.34
C LYS A 374 -11.57 -2.58 23.40
N LYS A 375 -12.23 -3.68 23.03
CA LYS A 375 -12.55 -4.77 23.95
C LYS A 375 -11.27 -5.45 24.46
N ILE A 376 -10.39 -5.85 23.55
CA ILE A 376 -9.13 -6.55 23.87
C ILE A 376 -8.24 -5.64 24.73
N THR A 377 -8.05 -4.40 24.31
CA THR A 377 -7.24 -3.43 25.07
C THR A 377 -7.83 -3.18 26.46
N GLY A 378 -9.15 -3.07 26.58
CA GLY A 378 -9.85 -2.89 27.85
C GLY A 378 -9.63 -4.07 28.81
N LEU A 379 -9.67 -5.30 28.30
CA LEU A 379 -9.39 -6.51 29.08
C LEU A 379 -7.92 -6.55 29.56
N LEU A 380 -6.98 -6.31 28.67
CA LEU A 380 -5.54 -6.37 28.98
C LEU A 380 -5.05 -5.21 29.86
N THR A 381 -5.69 -4.04 29.76
CA THR A 381 -5.28 -2.87 30.54
C THR A 381 -6.00 -2.73 31.88
N GLY A 382 -6.98 -3.58 32.17
CA GLY A 382 -7.75 -3.55 33.41
C GLY A 382 -8.38 -2.18 33.65
N SER A 383 -9.46 -1.86 32.97
CA SER A 383 -10.22 -0.64 33.24
C SER A 383 -10.79 -0.73 34.65
N LYS A 384 -10.11 -0.13 35.65
CA LYS A 384 -10.72 0.06 36.97
C LYS A 384 -11.96 0.92 36.75
N LYS A 385 -13.15 0.33 36.97
CA LYS A 385 -14.38 1.10 37.14
C LYS A 385 -14.14 2.11 38.26
N LYS A 386 -14.10 3.41 37.95
CA LYS A 386 -14.13 4.45 38.97
C LYS A 386 -15.39 4.26 39.79
N HIS A 387 -15.26 4.03 41.09
CA HIS A 387 -16.37 4.21 42.01
C HIS A 387 -16.82 5.68 41.99
N LEU A 388 -18.05 5.91 41.62
CA LEU A 388 -18.68 7.22 41.54
C LEU A 388 -19.54 7.40 42.81
N THR A 389 -19.52 8.60 43.39
CA THR A 389 -20.27 9.01 44.59
C THR A 389 -21.72 9.35 44.23
N GLU A 390 -22.61 9.30 45.24
CA GLU A 390 -24.10 9.37 45.18
C GLU A 390 -24.71 10.62 44.52
N SER A 391 -24.00 11.72 44.37
CA SER A 391 -24.43 12.95 43.69
C SER A 391 -24.56 12.85 42.15
N ASP A 392 -24.25 11.72 41.60
CA ASP A 392 -24.17 11.50 40.13
C ASP A 392 -25.42 10.76 39.56
N HIS A 393 -26.51 10.64 40.28
CA HIS A 393 -27.64 9.79 39.85
C HIS A 393 -28.32 10.27 38.56
N GLU A 394 -28.55 11.57 38.40
CA GLU A 394 -29.14 12.13 37.17
C GLU A 394 -28.16 12.06 35.98
N ARG A 395 -26.87 12.22 36.23
CA ARG A 395 -25.84 12.05 35.22
C ARG A 395 -25.73 10.59 34.78
N LYS A 396 -25.90 9.64 35.71
CA LYS A 396 -25.97 8.20 35.43
C LYS A 396 -27.19 7.84 34.58
N MET A 397 -28.35 8.45 34.82
CA MET A 397 -29.57 8.21 34.04
C MET A 397 -29.42 8.71 32.60
N ARG A 398 -28.93 9.94 32.35
CA ARG A 398 -28.67 10.46 31.00
C ARG A 398 -27.60 9.65 30.27
N VAL A 399 -26.52 9.23 30.96
CA VAL A 399 -25.47 8.38 30.39
C VAL A 399 -26.03 6.97 30.07
N ARG A 400 -26.97 6.48 30.88
CA ARG A 400 -27.63 5.19 30.64
C ARG A 400 -28.56 5.25 29.43
N GLU A 401 -29.38 6.31 29.31
CA GLU A 401 -30.21 6.55 28.12
C GLU A 401 -29.38 6.74 26.82
N GLN A 402 -28.29 7.50 26.90
CA GLN A 402 -27.38 7.68 25.78
C GLN A 402 -26.67 6.36 25.42
N LYS A 403 -26.37 5.54 26.43
CA LYS A 403 -25.76 4.22 26.24
C LYS A 403 -26.74 3.24 25.64
N GLU A 404 -28.01 3.24 26.04
CA GLU A 404 -29.09 2.41 25.46
C GLU A 404 -29.39 2.80 24.01
N LYS A 405 -29.47 4.11 23.68
CA LYS A 405 -29.58 4.60 22.30
C LYS A 405 -28.37 4.18 21.45
N THR A 406 -27.17 4.31 22.01
CA THR A 406 -25.94 3.91 21.33
C THR A 406 -25.89 2.38 21.15
N GLU A 407 -26.29 1.59 22.14
CA GLU A 407 -26.37 0.12 22.03
C GLU A 407 -27.44 -0.33 21.04
N LYS A 408 -28.56 0.39 20.93
CA LYS A 408 -29.61 0.10 19.94
C LYS A 408 -29.12 0.38 18.52
N ILE A 409 -28.42 1.51 18.30
CA ILE A 409 -27.75 1.84 17.02
C ILE A 409 -26.66 0.81 16.71
N PHE A 410 -25.86 0.40 17.70
CA PHE A 410 -24.83 -0.63 17.55
C PHE A 410 -25.42 -2.01 17.25
N ARG A 411 -26.58 -2.36 17.82
CA ARG A 411 -27.29 -3.61 17.54
C ARG A 411 -27.78 -3.65 16.09
N ILE A 412 -28.34 -2.55 15.60
CA ILE A 412 -28.79 -2.40 14.21
C ILE A 412 -27.57 -2.43 13.25
N ALA A 413 -26.52 -1.68 13.55
CA ALA A 413 -25.28 -1.68 12.77
C ALA A 413 -24.63 -3.07 12.74
N ARG A 414 -24.62 -3.79 13.88
CA ARG A 414 -24.10 -5.17 13.96
C ARG A 414 -24.93 -6.13 13.12
N SER A 415 -26.27 -6.01 13.15
CA SER A 415 -27.15 -6.85 12.34
C SER A 415 -26.97 -6.57 10.83
N LEU A 416 -26.83 -5.31 10.45
CA LEU A 416 -26.52 -4.91 9.08
C LEU A 416 -25.16 -5.42 8.62
N VAL A 417 -24.15 -5.35 9.47
CA VAL A 417 -22.80 -5.86 9.18
C VAL A 417 -22.79 -7.39 9.05
N PHE A 418 -23.48 -8.11 9.96
CA PHE A 418 -23.65 -9.56 9.82
C PHE A 418 -24.42 -9.94 8.56
N MET A 419 -25.44 -9.16 8.20
CA MET A 419 -26.20 -9.37 6.97
C MET A 419 -25.34 -9.12 5.71
N VAL A 420 -24.53 -8.07 5.72
CA VAL A 420 -23.59 -7.78 4.61
C VAL A 420 -22.50 -8.84 4.54
N LEU A 421 -21.91 -9.25 5.67
CA LEU A 421 -20.94 -10.34 5.72
C LEU A 421 -21.56 -11.67 5.27
N PHE A 422 -22.77 -11.98 5.70
CA PHE A 422 -23.51 -13.17 5.28
C PHE A 422 -23.85 -13.13 3.80
N LEU A 423 -24.32 -11.98 3.27
CA LEU A 423 -24.55 -11.77 1.85
C LEU A 423 -23.25 -11.85 1.03
N THR A 424 -22.15 -11.28 1.53
CA THR A 424 -20.86 -11.38 0.87
C THR A 424 -20.34 -12.81 0.86
N VAL A 425 -20.43 -13.53 1.97
CA VAL A 425 -20.08 -14.97 2.06
C VAL A 425 -21.03 -15.81 1.21
N ALA A 426 -22.34 -15.51 1.22
CA ALA A 426 -23.31 -16.21 0.37
C ALA A 426 -23.07 -15.95 -1.13
N LEU A 427 -22.72 -14.73 -1.51
CA LEU A 427 -22.31 -14.38 -2.88
C LEU A 427 -21.01 -15.08 -3.28
N ILE A 428 -20.03 -15.17 -2.36
CA ILE A 428 -18.81 -15.94 -2.55
C ILE A 428 -19.13 -17.44 -2.72
N MET A 429 -20.03 -17.98 -1.88
CA MET A 429 -20.46 -19.38 -1.97
C MET A 429 -21.26 -19.67 -3.25
N LEU A 430 -22.08 -18.74 -3.71
CA LEU A 430 -22.91 -18.89 -4.92
C LEU A 430 -22.12 -18.65 -6.23
N PHE A 431 -21.15 -17.75 -6.23
CA PHE A 431 -20.42 -17.34 -7.43
C PHE A 431 -18.92 -17.70 -7.42
N GLY A 432 -18.37 -18.17 -6.29
CA GLY A 432 -16.93 -18.43 -6.11
C GLY A 432 -16.49 -19.86 -6.30
N PHE A 433 -17.40 -20.82 -6.46
CA PHE A 433 -17.06 -22.25 -6.60
C PHE A 433 -17.32 -22.86 -7.98
N GLY A 434 -17.29 -22.06 -9.04
CA GLY A 434 -17.06 -22.61 -10.37
C GLY A 434 -15.58 -23.01 -10.48
N LYS A 435 -15.29 -24.29 -10.75
CA LYS A 435 -13.97 -24.75 -11.21
C LYS A 435 -13.72 -24.23 -12.64
N ASP A 436 -13.80 -22.92 -12.83
CA ASP A 436 -13.46 -22.32 -14.11
C ASP A 436 -11.95 -22.09 -14.12
N ASN A 437 -11.20 -23.01 -14.73
CA ASN A 437 -9.76 -22.85 -14.98
C ASN A 437 -9.49 -21.78 -16.06
N THR A 438 -10.53 -21.20 -16.66
CA THR A 438 -10.42 -20.17 -17.67
C THR A 438 -9.94 -18.87 -17.03
N ARG A 439 -8.93 -18.25 -17.62
CA ARG A 439 -8.37 -16.96 -17.18
C ARG A 439 -8.47 -15.98 -18.34
N THR A 440 -8.57 -14.69 -18.00
CA THR A 440 -8.65 -13.62 -19.00
C THR A 440 -7.35 -12.83 -19.01
N VAL A 441 -6.71 -12.74 -20.17
CA VAL A 441 -5.50 -11.98 -20.44
C VAL A 441 -5.78 -11.07 -21.62
N GLY A 442 -5.70 -9.76 -21.47
CA GLY A 442 -5.98 -8.80 -22.55
C GLY A 442 -7.37 -8.96 -23.20
N GLY A 443 -8.38 -9.41 -22.45
CA GLY A 443 -9.70 -9.72 -22.97
C GLY A 443 -9.84 -11.14 -23.53
N LEU A 444 -8.74 -11.89 -23.64
CA LEU A 444 -8.72 -13.27 -24.11
C LEU A 444 -8.83 -14.25 -22.95
N LYS A 445 -9.57 -15.33 -23.14
CA LYS A 445 -9.69 -16.44 -22.19
C LYS A 445 -8.63 -17.49 -22.51
N VAL A 446 -7.93 -17.98 -21.48
CA VAL A 446 -6.87 -18.99 -21.60
C VAL A 446 -7.19 -20.16 -20.66
N ILE A 447 -7.04 -21.38 -21.12
CA ILE A 447 -7.21 -22.61 -20.34
C ILE A 447 -5.87 -23.34 -20.32
N PRO A 448 -5.22 -23.55 -19.17
CA PRO A 448 -4.00 -24.32 -19.09
C PRO A 448 -4.28 -25.82 -19.34
N PRO A 449 -3.26 -26.61 -19.72
CA PRO A 449 -3.40 -28.06 -19.93
C PRO A 449 -3.86 -28.77 -18.65
N GLU A 450 -4.39 -29.98 -18.83
CA GLU A 450 -4.77 -30.84 -17.71
C GLU A 450 -3.57 -31.15 -16.81
N GLY A 451 -3.76 -31.09 -15.51
CA GLY A 451 -2.69 -31.30 -14.52
C GLY A 451 -1.88 -30.03 -14.20
N PHE A 452 -1.99 -28.96 -14.97
CA PHE A 452 -1.35 -27.69 -14.65
C PHE A 452 -2.23 -26.85 -13.74
N SER A 453 -1.67 -26.37 -12.65
CA SER A 453 -2.32 -25.45 -11.72
C SER A 453 -1.60 -24.11 -11.70
N LYS A 454 -2.35 -23.05 -11.43
CA LYS A 454 -1.80 -21.71 -11.31
C LYS A 454 -0.93 -21.63 -10.06
N THR A 455 0.26 -21.08 -10.20
CA THR A 455 1.20 -20.82 -9.12
C THR A 455 1.72 -19.40 -9.16
N ALA A 456 2.33 -18.94 -8.07
CA ALA A 456 2.98 -17.64 -8.02
C ALA A 456 4.28 -17.63 -8.82
N SER A 457 4.56 -16.52 -9.51
CA SER A 457 5.85 -16.29 -10.16
C SER A 457 6.57 -15.13 -9.50
N SER A 458 7.86 -15.28 -9.26
CA SER A 458 8.75 -14.20 -8.82
C SER A 458 9.30 -13.37 -9.98
N THR A 459 9.03 -13.81 -11.21
CA THR A 459 9.54 -13.15 -12.42
C THR A 459 8.73 -11.91 -12.73
N ARG A 460 9.42 -10.80 -13.04
CA ARG A 460 8.80 -9.53 -13.43
C ARG A 460 7.98 -9.72 -14.71
N ASN A 461 6.85 -9.01 -14.81
CA ASN A 461 5.95 -9.01 -15.97
C ASN A 461 5.22 -10.34 -16.25
N VAL A 462 5.34 -11.35 -15.40
CA VAL A 462 4.56 -12.57 -15.53
C VAL A 462 3.14 -12.35 -14.98
N ILE A 463 2.14 -12.38 -15.88
CA ILE A 463 0.73 -12.26 -15.52
C ILE A 463 0.23 -13.56 -14.89
N TRP A 464 0.56 -14.70 -15.51
CA TRP A 464 0.15 -16.02 -15.08
C TRP A 464 1.30 -17.00 -15.20
N LYS A 465 1.45 -17.86 -14.21
CA LYS A 465 2.31 -19.04 -14.28
C LYS A 465 1.46 -20.29 -13.99
N TYR A 466 1.56 -21.29 -14.86
CA TYR A 466 0.93 -22.58 -14.69
C TYR A 466 2.00 -23.67 -14.60
N THR A 467 1.93 -24.54 -13.61
CA THR A 467 2.88 -25.65 -13.45
C THR A 467 2.19 -26.88 -12.88
N GLN A 468 2.77 -28.05 -13.14
CA GLN A 468 2.37 -29.30 -12.50
C GLN A 468 2.93 -29.42 -11.08
N ASP A 469 4.13 -28.85 -10.87
CA ASP A 469 4.86 -28.84 -9.60
C ASP A 469 5.58 -27.49 -9.45
N ASP A 470 5.52 -26.88 -8.28
CA ASP A 470 6.14 -25.56 -8.00
C ASP A 470 7.67 -25.55 -8.21
N LYS A 471 8.32 -26.71 -8.20
CA LYS A 471 9.76 -26.89 -8.42
C LYS A 471 10.15 -27.02 -9.89
N LYS A 472 9.18 -27.15 -10.78
CA LYS A 472 9.39 -27.35 -12.20
C LYS A 472 9.15 -26.06 -12.99
N PRO A 473 9.79 -25.90 -14.16
CA PRO A 473 9.40 -24.89 -15.12
C PRO A 473 7.91 -24.97 -15.42
N GLY A 474 7.32 -23.88 -15.81
CA GLY A 474 5.88 -23.84 -16.11
C GLY A 474 5.61 -22.94 -17.31
N ILE A 475 4.36 -22.93 -17.74
CA ILE A 475 3.87 -22.05 -18.78
C ILE A 475 3.71 -20.65 -18.17
N LEU A 476 4.42 -19.69 -18.73
CA LEU A 476 4.39 -18.29 -18.33
C LEU A 476 3.58 -17.51 -19.36
N ILE A 477 2.67 -16.67 -18.89
CA ILE A 477 2.02 -15.64 -19.71
C ILE A 477 2.54 -14.30 -19.22
N LEU A 478 3.25 -13.62 -20.10
CA LEU A 478 3.89 -12.34 -19.82
C LEU A 478 3.18 -11.22 -20.57
N ASP A 479 2.96 -10.13 -19.87
CA ASP A 479 2.73 -8.83 -20.48
C ASP A 479 4.11 -8.18 -20.66
N GLU A 480 4.88 -8.68 -21.60
CA GLU A 480 6.07 -7.97 -21.99
C GLU A 480 5.69 -6.83 -22.91
N GLU A 481 6.18 -5.64 -22.56
CA GLU A 481 6.51 -4.65 -23.58
C GLU A 481 7.63 -5.25 -24.43
N ILE A 482 7.25 -6.06 -25.42
CA ILE A 482 8.18 -6.51 -26.43
C ILE A 482 8.54 -5.24 -27.18
N LYS A 483 9.74 -4.76 -26.89
CA LYS A 483 10.28 -3.57 -27.55
C LYS A 483 11.05 -4.06 -28.75
N GLY A 484 10.63 -3.63 -29.94
CA GLY A 484 11.50 -3.69 -31.09
C GLY A 484 12.81 -2.93 -30.83
N ASP A 485 13.78 -3.03 -31.71
CA ASP A 485 15.11 -2.41 -31.62
C ASP A 485 15.08 -0.91 -31.31
N GLN A 486 13.98 -0.22 -31.58
CA GLN A 486 13.77 1.21 -31.31
C GLN A 486 12.92 1.48 -30.07
N GLY A 487 12.58 0.46 -29.30
CA GLY A 487 11.80 0.60 -28.06
C GLY A 487 10.28 0.78 -28.25
N GLN A 488 9.75 0.62 -29.46
CA GLN A 488 8.31 0.65 -29.74
C GLN A 488 7.63 -0.65 -29.29
N ARG A 489 6.33 -0.56 -28.95
CA ARG A 489 5.51 -1.74 -28.66
C ARG A 489 5.01 -2.39 -29.93
N PHE A 490 5.00 -3.71 -29.98
CA PHE A 490 4.31 -4.45 -31.03
C PHE A 490 2.79 -4.38 -30.84
N THR A 491 2.09 -3.98 -31.89
CA THR A 491 0.62 -3.92 -31.90
C THR A 491 0.00 -5.11 -32.61
N ASP A 492 0.79 -5.81 -33.41
CA ASP A 492 0.40 -6.98 -34.19
C ASP A 492 1.53 -7.99 -34.30
N VAL A 493 1.22 -9.21 -34.74
CA VAL A 493 2.18 -10.32 -34.82
C VAL A 493 3.04 -10.29 -36.06
N GLU A 494 2.67 -9.55 -37.11
CA GLU A 494 3.52 -9.34 -38.28
C GLU A 494 4.78 -8.56 -37.91
N ALA A 495 4.63 -7.51 -37.10
CA ALA A 495 5.78 -6.75 -36.60
C ALA A 495 6.74 -7.64 -35.77
N VAL A 496 6.21 -8.63 -35.04
CA VAL A 496 7.04 -9.60 -34.34
C VAL A 496 7.84 -10.47 -35.30
N LEU A 497 7.23 -10.94 -36.39
CA LEU A 497 7.91 -11.74 -37.42
C LEU A 497 9.03 -10.95 -38.12
N GLU A 498 8.80 -9.68 -38.37
CA GLU A 498 9.75 -8.82 -39.10
C GLU A 498 10.93 -8.38 -38.23
N GLU A 499 10.71 -8.11 -36.94
CA GLU A 499 11.71 -7.49 -36.06
C GLU A 499 12.38 -8.46 -35.09
N CYS A 500 11.75 -9.62 -34.76
CA CYS A 500 12.29 -10.56 -33.77
C CYS A 500 13.27 -11.58 -34.40
N PHE A 501 14.47 -11.14 -34.80
CA PHE A 501 15.52 -11.99 -35.42
C PHE A 501 16.08 -13.05 -34.44
N TRP A 502 15.85 -12.91 -33.13
CA TRP A 502 16.25 -13.92 -32.13
C TRP A 502 15.28 -15.08 -32.02
N LEU A 503 14.11 -15.01 -32.66
CA LEU A 503 13.13 -16.08 -32.68
C LEU A 503 13.44 -17.03 -33.83
N ARG A 504 13.88 -18.25 -33.52
CA ARG A 504 14.18 -19.29 -34.50
C ARG A 504 12.91 -20.04 -34.90
N ASP A 505 12.87 -20.51 -36.13
CA ASP A 505 11.73 -21.24 -36.71
C ASP A 505 10.40 -20.51 -36.50
N ALA A 506 10.45 -19.17 -36.61
CA ALA A 506 9.30 -18.33 -36.41
C ALA A 506 8.28 -18.50 -37.55
N GLU A 507 7.07 -18.83 -37.18
CA GLU A 507 5.96 -18.98 -38.15
C GLU A 507 4.64 -18.41 -37.62
N LEU A 508 3.81 -17.92 -38.54
CA LEU A 508 2.46 -17.49 -38.21
C LEU A 508 1.59 -18.71 -37.88
N TYR A 509 0.91 -18.68 -36.76
CA TYR A 509 -0.02 -19.68 -36.28
C TYR A 509 -1.39 -19.05 -35.99
N ILE A 510 -2.44 -19.65 -36.50
CA ILE A 510 -3.82 -19.24 -36.21
C ILE A 510 -4.48 -20.40 -35.47
N ASN A 511 -4.91 -20.13 -34.24
CA ASN A 511 -5.52 -21.16 -33.41
C ASN A 511 -6.95 -21.50 -33.87
N PRO A 512 -7.60 -22.58 -33.36
CA PRO A 512 -8.95 -22.97 -33.74
C PRO A 512 -10.05 -21.91 -33.51
N HIS A 513 -9.76 -20.88 -32.71
CA HIS A 513 -10.65 -19.76 -32.40
C HIS A 513 -10.36 -18.49 -33.21
N GLY A 514 -9.47 -18.59 -34.20
CA GLY A 514 -9.13 -17.47 -35.09
C GLY A 514 -8.19 -16.43 -34.47
N ILE A 515 -7.53 -16.74 -33.36
CA ILE A 515 -6.54 -15.84 -32.75
C ILE A 515 -5.21 -16.03 -33.46
N ARG A 516 -4.61 -14.92 -33.89
CA ARG A 516 -3.34 -14.89 -34.62
C ARG A 516 -2.18 -14.88 -33.62
N MET A 517 -1.16 -15.68 -33.90
CA MET A 517 0.02 -15.85 -33.07
C MET A 517 1.26 -16.03 -33.95
N VAL A 518 2.43 -15.66 -33.42
CA VAL A 518 3.72 -16.09 -33.97
C VAL A 518 4.32 -17.07 -32.98
N ARG A 519 4.69 -18.26 -33.42
CA ARG A 519 5.36 -19.28 -32.61
C ARG A 519 6.78 -19.49 -33.08
N GLY A 520 7.66 -19.86 -32.17
CA GLY A 520 9.06 -20.14 -32.44
C GLY A 520 9.86 -20.47 -31.18
N TYR A 521 11.18 -20.54 -31.32
CA TYR A 521 12.13 -20.82 -30.24
C TYR A 521 13.04 -19.65 -29.96
N SER A 522 13.38 -19.43 -28.69
CA SER A 522 14.44 -18.50 -28.27
C SER A 522 15.41 -19.22 -27.34
N ILE A 523 16.72 -18.92 -27.48
CA ILE A 523 17.79 -19.37 -26.57
C ILE A 523 18.56 -18.19 -25.99
N GLU A 524 17.97 -17.00 -26.03
CA GLU A 524 18.66 -15.75 -25.72
C GLU A 524 18.94 -15.58 -24.22
N PHE A 525 18.07 -16.09 -23.34
CA PHE A 525 18.13 -15.79 -21.92
C PHE A 525 18.44 -16.99 -21.02
N SER A 526 18.59 -18.17 -21.57
CA SER A 526 18.89 -19.40 -20.82
C SER A 526 19.70 -20.38 -21.65
N ASP A 527 20.42 -21.29 -20.97
CA ASP A 527 21.10 -22.41 -21.63
C ASP A 527 20.09 -23.44 -22.18
N CYS A 528 18.82 -23.27 -21.90
CA CYS A 528 17.73 -24.11 -22.38
C CYS A 528 16.88 -23.36 -23.41
N PRO A 529 16.39 -24.03 -24.46
CA PRO A 529 15.45 -23.44 -25.40
C PRO A 529 14.16 -22.98 -24.70
N GLU A 530 13.65 -21.82 -25.10
CA GLU A 530 12.36 -21.33 -24.71
C GLU A 530 11.39 -21.42 -25.87
N ARG A 531 10.31 -22.16 -25.72
CA ARG A 531 9.21 -22.20 -26.69
C ARG A 531 8.32 -20.98 -26.45
N ARG A 532 8.11 -20.18 -27.48
CA ARG A 532 7.40 -18.90 -27.41
C ARG A 532 6.23 -18.83 -28.35
N TYR A 533 5.10 -18.28 -27.89
CA TYR A 533 3.95 -17.88 -28.70
C TYR A 533 3.63 -16.41 -28.39
N TYR A 534 3.72 -15.58 -29.39
CA TYR A 534 3.33 -14.18 -29.34
C TYR A 534 1.88 -14.07 -29.79
N VAL A 535 0.99 -13.70 -28.89
CA VAL A 535 -0.46 -13.75 -29.06
C VAL A 535 -1.00 -12.35 -29.30
N GLU A 536 -1.64 -12.15 -30.46
CA GLU A 536 -2.26 -10.87 -30.82
C GLU A 536 -3.59 -10.66 -30.09
N THR A 537 -3.75 -9.49 -29.53
CA THR A 537 -5.00 -9.02 -28.92
C THR A 537 -5.42 -7.68 -29.55
N ASP A 538 -6.52 -7.09 -29.09
CA ASP A 538 -6.96 -5.78 -29.58
C ASP A 538 -5.94 -4.69 -29.15
N GLY A 539 -4.91 -4.46 -29.96
CA GLY A 539 -3.91 -3.40 -29.80
C GLY A 539 -2.68 -3.74 -28.94
N ALA A 540 -2.45 -5.02 -28.64
CA ALA A 540 -1.27 -5.48 -27.90
C ALA A 540 -0.89 -6.92 -28.28
N VAL A 541 0.37 -7.29 -28.02
CA VAL A 541 0.89 -8.65 -28.18
C VAL A 541 1.34 -9.17 -26.84
N PHE A 542 0.87 -10.37 -26.46
CA PHE A 542 1.29 -11.07 -25.24
C PHE A 542 2.27 -12.19 -25.57
N LEU A 543 3.14 -12.49 -24.63
CA LEU A 543 4.06 -13.63 -24.74
C LEU A 543 3.56 -14.78 -23.88
N LEU A 544 3.33 -15.93 -24.50
CA LEU A 544 3.18 -17.22 -23.87
C LEU A 544 4.50 -17.97 -24.03
N CYS A 545 5.18 -18.35 -22.95
CA CYS A 545 6.45 -19.06 -23.06
C CYS A 545 6.59 -20.20 -22.05
N MET A 546 7.42 -21.18 -22.40
CA MET A 546 7.83 -22.29 -21.53
C MET A 546 9.29 -22.62 -21.81
N ILE A 547 10.09 -22.79 -20.73
CA ILE A 547 11.46 -23.23 -20.81
C ILE A 547 11.47 -24.75 -21.04
N GLU A 548 12.10 -25.22 -22.11
CA GLU A 548 12.32 -26.63 -22.38
C GLU A 548 13.56 -27.10 -21.62
N ASP A 549 13.37 -27.56 -20.41
CA ASP A 549 14.41 -28.11 -19.55
C ASP A 549 14.24 -29.62 -19.47
N ASP A 550 15.11 -30.35 -20.15
CA ASP A 550 15.10 -31.82 -20.26
C ASP A 550 15.24 -32.55 -18.90
N ARG A 551 15.71 -31.84 -17.88
CA ARG A 551 15.75 -32.38 -16.52
C ARG A 551 14.37 -32.56 -15.90
N TYR A 552 13.36 -31.86 -16.43
CA TYR A 552 12.01 -31.84 -15.86
C TYR A 552 10.91 -32.30 -16.81
N TYR A 553 11.07 -32.10 -18.13
CA TYR A 553 10.07 -32.39 -19.13
C TYR A 553 10.72 -32.92 -20.42
N ASP A 554 10.03 -33.84 -21.09
CA ASP A 554 10.35 -34.15 -22.47
C ASP A 554 10.00 -32.96 -23.36
N PRO A 555 10.83 -32.57 -24.35
CA PRO A 555 10.50 -31.51 -25.30
C PRO A 555 9.17 -31.66 -26.01
N ALA A 556 8.75 -32.92 -26.28
CA ALA A 556 7.45 -33.22 -26.87
C ALA A 556 6.29 -32.87 -25.94
N ASP A 557 6.45 -33.10 -24.62
CA ASP A 557 5.43 -32.74 -23.62
C ASP A 557 5.32 -31.21 -23.48
N CYS A 558 6.45 -30.51 -23.58
CA CYS A 558 6.45 -29.03 -23.59
C CYS A 558 5.73 -28.48 -24.82
N GLU A 559 5.97 -29.07 -26.00
CA GLU A 559 5.28 -28.66 -27.23
C GLU A 559 3.77 -28.88 -27.13
N GLU A 560 3.37 -30.03 -26.67
CA GLU A 560 1.93 -30.38 -26.52
C GLU A 560 1.26 -29.45 -25.50
N ALA A 561 1.87 -29.20 -24.34
CA ALA A 561 1.33 -28.32 -23.32
C ALA A 561 1.20 -26.87 -23.81
N MET A 562 2.20 -26.36 -24.54
CA MET A 562 2.17 -25.02 -25.10
C MET A 562 1.12 -24.91 -26.20
N LYS A 563 1.04 -25.90 -27.07
CA LYS A 563 0.03 -25.94 -28.14
C LYS A 563 -1.39 -26.02 -27.58
N GLN A 564 -1.66 -26.90 -26.61
CA GLN A 564 -2.97 -26.99 -25.94
C GLN A 564 -3.36 -25.66 -25.30
N THR A 565 -2.41 -24.98 -24.65
CA THR A 565 -2.66 -23.66 -24.08
C THR A 565 -2.98 -22.62 -25.14
N ALA A 566 -2.18 -22.55 -26.22
CA ALA A 566 -2.38 -21.62 -27.33
C ALA A 566 -3.72 -21.89 -28.05
N ASP A 567 -4.08 -23.15 -28.26
CA ASP A 567 -5.35 -23.54 -28.90
C ASP A 567 -6.57 -23.23 -28.03
N SER A 568 -6.41 -23.16 -26.72
CA SER A 568 -7.48 -22.80 -25.79
C SER A 568 -7.82 -21.31 -25.78
N ILE A 569 -6.93 -20.46 -26.32
CA ILE A 569 -7.10 -19.00 -26.28
C ILE A 569 -8.25 -18.57 -27.17
N ARG A 570 -9.20 -17.85 -26.57
CA ARG A 570 -10.41 -17.34 -27.25
C ARG A 570 -10.84 -16.01 -26.65
N ARG A 571 -11.59 -15.23 -27.44
CA ARG A 571 -12.21 -13.96 -26.98
C ARG A 571 -13.31 -14.15 -25.94
#